data_a5e4ae2d15a1d30c423f9d87bf67bdbb
#
_entry.id   a5e4ae2d15a1d30c423f9d87bf67bdbb
#
_cell.length_a   1.000
_cell.length_b   1.000
_cell.length_c   1.000
_cell.angle_alpha   90.00
_cell.angle_beta   90.00
_cell.angle_gamma   90.00
#
_symmetry.space_group_name_H-M   'P 1'
#
loop_
_entity.id
_entity.type
_entity.pdbx_description
1 polymer ?
#
loop_
_entity_poly.entity_id
_entity_poly.type
_entity_poly.pdbx_seq_one_letter_code
_entity_poly.pdbx_strand_id
1 'polypeptide(L)'
;MKNNEKVFLLIDTSGSMIENEKRSILKYVYRPFKTIIGDRLLAYSWGDEIKEVSKVSELRMQGKINNETTEKFLNNLEENSHLVIMSDGSFETDIFKKLEKKVNMYFVGIGSDVDKKILEYTFGKNNYFEAYDILNLANWLKREIS
;
A
#
# COMPACT_ATOMS: atom_id res chain seq x y z
N MET A 1 20.70 -2.25 10.34
CA MET A 1 21.12 -3.30 9.40
C MET A 1 19.97 -3.62 8.46
N LYS A 2 20.24 -3.67 7.17
CA LYS A 2 19.21 -3.81 6.14
C LYS A 2 18.41 -5.12 6.23
N ASN A 3 19.03 -6.21 6.67
CA ASN A 3 18.36 -7.50 6.74
C ASN A 3 17.24 -7.59 7.79
N ASN A 4 17.06 -6.55 8.61
CA ASN A 4 15.96 -6.46 9.57
C ASN A 4 14.88 -5.45 9.13
N GLU A 5 15.04 -4.81 7.98
CA GLU A 5 14.06 -3.87 7.49
C GLU A 5 12.74 -4.55 7.15
N LYS A 6 11.66 -3.86 7.43
CA LYS A 6 10.31 -4.34 7.15
C LYS A 6 9.71 -3.55 5.99
N VAL A 7 8.82 -4.20 5.27
CA VAL A 7 7.99 -3.56 4.28
C VAL A 7 6.57 -3.50 4.84
N PHE A 8 6.05 -2.31 4.99
CA PHE A 8 4.67 -2.08 5.46
C PHE A 8 3.77 -1.97 4.24
N LEU A 9 2.64 -2.65 4.28
CA LEU A 9 1.67 -2.64 3.20
C LEU A 9 0.32 -2.20 3.73
N LEU A 10 -0.22 -1.13 3.15
CA LEU A 10 -1.58 -0.69 3.39
C LEU A 10 -2.45 -1.13 2.22
N ILE A 11 -3.49 -1.91 2.50
CA ILE A 11 -4.44 -2.37 1.50
C ILE A 11 -5.75 -1.64 1.73
N ASP A 12 -6.13 -0.81 0.75
CA ASP A 12 -7.36 -0.03 0.80
C ASP A 12 -8.56 -0.97 0.87
N THR A 13 -9.34 -0.83 1.93
CA THR A 13 -10.58 -1.60 2.14
C THR A 13 -11.81 -0.72 2.18
N SER A 14 -11.73 0.50 1.66
CA SER A 14 -12.88 1.39 1.57
C SER A 14 -13.95 0.82 0.62
N GLY A 15 -15.16 1.38 0.69
CA GLY A 15 -16.29 0.90 -0.11
C GLY A 15 -16.04 0.92 -1.62
N SER A 16 -15.20 1.83 -2.11
CA SER A 16 -14.86 1.90 -3.53
C SER A 16 -14.12 0.65 -4.03
N MET A 17 -13.51 -0.10 -3.12
CA MET A 17 -12.76 -1.32 -3.46
C MET A 17 -13.63 -2.57 -3.55
N ILE A 18 -14.93 -2.45 -3.33
CA ILE A 18 -15.84 -3.61 -3.29
C ILE A 18 -16.08 -4.26 -4.67
N GLU A 19 -15.81 -3.55 -5.74
CA GLU A 19 -16.02 -4.06 -7.10
C GLU A 19 -15.23 -5.35 -7.33
N ASN A 20 -15.86 -6.31 -8.02
CA ASN A 20 -15.25 -7.62 -8.27
C ASN A 20 -13.92 -7.51 -9.01
N GLU A 21 -13.82 -6.62 -9.99
CA GLU A 21 -12.59 -6.37 -10.73
C GLU A 21 -11.44 -6.00 -9.77
N LYS A 22 -11.69 -5.04 -8.89
CA LYS A 22 -10.66 -4.58 -7.94
C LYS A 22 -10.26 -5.66 -6.95
N ARG A 23 -11.22 -6.44 -6.48
CA ARG A 23 -10.96 -7.56 -5.56
C ARG A 23 -10.10 -8.62 -6.23
N SER A 24 -10.38 -8.93 -7.50
CA SER A 24 -9.60 -9.90 -8.27
C SER A 24 -8.17 -9.42 -8.50
N ILE A 25 -8.02 -8.14 -8.87
CA ILE A 25 -6.70 -7.54 -9.07
C ILE A 25 -5.91 -7.57 -7.77
N LEU A 26 -6.56 -7.24 -6.65
CA LEU A 26 -5.90 -7.22 -5.35
C LEU A 26 -5.37 -8.59 -4.97
N LYS A 27 -6.13 -9.65 -5.20
CA LYS A 27 -5.64 -11.03 -4.98
C LYS A 27 -4.43 -11.34 -5.86
N TYR A 28 -4.51 -10.91 -7.12
CA TYR A 28 -3.45 -11.15 -8.10
C TYR A 28 -2.13 -10.49 -7.67
N VAL A 29 -2.18 -9.29 -7.11
CA VAL A 29 -0.97 -8.56 -6.71
C VAL A 29 -0.48 -8.95 -5.32
N TYR A 30 -1.37 -9.21 -4.39
CA TYR A 30 -0.99 -9.49 -3.00
C TYR A 30 -0.21 -10.78 -2.85
N ARG A 31 -0.67 -11.86 -3.46
CA ARG A 31 -0.05 -13.19 -3.30
C ARG A 31 1.42 -13.22 -3.71
N PRO A 32 1.78 -12.80 -4.94
CA PRO A 32 3.19 -12.81 -5.33
C PRO A 32 4.01 -11.82 -4.51
N PHE A 33 3.44 -10.68 -4.17
CA PHE A 33 4.12 -9.69 -3.33
C PHE A 33 4.48 -10.28 -1.98
N LYS A 34 3.53 -10.93 -1.32
CA LYS A 34 3.75 -11.59 -0.04
C LYS A 34 4.80 -12.70 -0.15
N THR A 35 4.73 -13.50 -1.21
CA THR A 35 5.68 -14.60 -1.42
C THR A 35 7.11 -14.08 -1.56
N ILE A 36 7.30 -13.00 -2.33
CA ILE A 36 8.63 -12.45 -2.59
C ILE A 36 9.21 -11.75 -1.36
N ILE A 37 8.42 -10.90 -0.71
CA ILE A 37 8.90 -10.16 0.47
C ILE A 37 9.04 -11.07 1.69
N GLY A 38 8.14 -12.05 1.83
CA GLY A 38 8.23 -13.06 2.88
C GLY A 38 7.96 -12.49 4.27
N ASP A 39 8.73 -12.97 5.24
CA ASP A 39 8.54 -12.64 6.66
C ASP A 39 8.75 -11.16 7.00
N ARG A 40 9.31 -10.40 6.10
CA ARG A 40 9.53 -8.96 6.31
C ARG A 40 8.32 -8.12 5.99
N LEU A 41 7.27 -8.73 5.44
CA LEU A 41 6.04 -8.02 5.10
C LEU A 41 5.13 -7.90 6.32
N LEU A 42 4.69 -6.67 6.60
CA LEU A 42 3.66 -6.38 7.57
C LEU A 42 2.49 -5.74 6.81
N ALA A 43 1.45 -6.52 6.57
CA ALA A 43 0.29 -6.08 5.79
C ALA A 43 -0.86 -5.67 6.71
N TYR A 44 -1.55 -4.61 6.33
CA TYR A 44 -2.67 -4.05 7.11
C TYR A 44 -3.84 -3.74 6.18
N SER A 45 -5.05 -4.03 6.66
CA SER A 45 -6.25 -3.49 6.05
C SER A 45 -6.34 -2.01 6.42
N TRP A 46 -6.73 -1.17 5.46
CA TRP A 46 -6.75 0.28 5.61
C TRP A 46 -8.12 0.82 5.27
N GLY A 47 -8.84 1.22 6.28
CA GLY A 47 -10.19 1.76 6.18
C GLY A 47 -10.47 2.64 7.37
N ASP A 48 -11.61 2.43 8.00
CA ASP A 48 -11.97 3.16 9.22
C ASP A 48 -10.97 2.87 10.35
N GLU A 49 -10.51 1.62 10.40
CA GLU A 49 -9.42 1.19 11.29
C GLU A 49 -8.30 0.61 10.45
N ILE A 50 -7.11 0.50 11.04
CA ILE A 50 -5.98 -0.17 10.41
C ILE A 50 -5.66 -1.41 11.23
N LYS A 51 -5.79 -2.58 10.59
CA LYS A 51 -5.61 -3.88 11.26
C LYS A 51 -4.66 -4.75 10.47
N GLU A 52 -3.79 -5.46 11.18
CA GLU A 52 -2.87 -6.40 10.55
C GLU A 52 -3.65 -7.57 9.95
N VAL A 53 -3.25 -7.98 8.75
CA VAL A 53 -3.89 -9.10 8.03
C VAL A 53 -2.82 -10.02 7.47
N SER A 54 -3.13 -11.31 7.39
CA SER A 54 -2.24 -12.30 6.80
C SER A 54 -2.78 -12.89 5.50
N LYS A 55 -4.08 -12.79 5.27
CA LYS A 55 -4.74 -13.36 4.09
C LYS A 55 -5.70 -12.35 3.46
N VAL A 56 -5.79 -12.36 2.13
CA VAL A 56 -6.75 -11.52 1.40
C VAL A 56 -8.18 -11.80 1.85
N SER A 57 -8.49 -13.05 2.22
CA SER A 57 -9.83 -13.44 2.70
C SER A 57 -10.26 -12.72 3.98
N GLU A 58 -9.32 -12.14 4.72
CA GLU A 58 -9.61 -11.37 5.93
C GLU A 58 -10.08 -9.94 5.63
N LEU A 59 -9.90 -9.47 4.39
CA LEU A 59 -10.25 -8.12 4.00
C LEU A 59 -11.76 -7.95 3.84
N ARG A 60 -12.29 -6.89 4.42
CA ARG A 60 -13.70 -6.52 4.29
C ARG A 60 -13.79 -5.13 3.68
N MET A 61 -14.31 -5.07 2.45
CA MET A 61 -14.41 -3.82 1.69
C MET A 61 -15.67 -3.08 2.11
N GLN A 62 -15.53 -2.15 3.04
CA GLN A 62 -16.67 -1.36 3.55
C GLN A 62 -16.19 -0.08 4.21
N GLY A 63 -17.07 0.92 4.25
CA GLY A 63 -16.80 2.16 4.97
C GLY A 63 -15.85 3.10 4.23
N LYS A 64 -15.17 3.91 5.00
CA LYS A 64 -14.30 4.96 4.49
C LYS A 64 -12.95 4.93 5.21
N ILE A 65 -11.93 5.44 4.52
CA ILE A 65 -10.62 5.65 5.13
C ILE A 65 -10.75 6.76 6.17
N ASN A 66 -10.25 6.49 7.37
CA ASN A 66 -10.22 7.45 8.45
C ASN A 66 -8.87 8.17 8.42
N ASN A 67 -8.91 9.47 8.15
CA ASN A 67 -7.69 10.26 7.99
C ASN A 67 -6.88 10.36 9.28
N GLU A 68 -7.54 10.51 10.41
CA GLU A 68 -6.87 10.61 11.70
C GLU A 68 -6.13 9.32 12.05
N THR A 69 -6.78 8.18 11.86
CA THR A 69 -6.18 6.86 12.08
C THR A 69 -4.99 6.66 11.15
N THR A 70 -5.12 7.08 9.88
CA THR A 70 -4.05 6.99 8.89
C THR A 70 -2.84 7.84 9.31
N GLU A 71 -3.07 9.07 9.75
CA GLU A 71 -2.00 9.95 10.20
C GLU A 71 -1.24 9.35 11.38
N LYS A 72 -1.96 8.76 12.34
CA LYS A 72 -1.32 8.10 13.49
C LYS A 72 -0.45 6.93 13.04
N PHE A 73 -0.94 6.13 12.11
CA PHE A 73 -0.16 5.00 11.57
C PHE A 73 1.12 5.51 10.90
N LEU A 74 1.01 6.52 10.04
CA LEU A 74 2.16 7.07 9.33
C LEU A 74 3.18 7.68 10.29
N ASN A 75 2.72 8.39 11.31
CA ASN A 75 3.60 9.03 12.28
C ASN A 75 4.32 8.03 13.18
N ASN A 76 3.81 6.81 13.29
CA ASN A 76 4.45 5.75 14.06
C ASN A 76 5.45 4.94 13.24
N LEU A 77 5.51 5.13 11.93
CA LEU A 77 6.51 4.47 11.11
C LEU A 77 7.90 5.03 11.41
N GLU A 78 8.89 4.16 11.40
CA GLU A 78 10.27 4.60 11.55
C GLU A 78 10.74 5.34 10.30
N GLU A 79 11.66 6.28 10.49
CA GLU A 79 12.26 6.99 9.38
C GLU A 79 12.96 6.01 8.44
N ASN A 80 12.85 6.25 7.14
CA ASN A 80 13.39 5.40 6.07
C ASN A 80 12.70 4.05 5.91
N SER A 81 11.53 3.84 6.57
CA SER A 81 10.71 2.65 6.34
C SER A 81 10.25 2.59 4.88
N HIS A 82 9.89 1.40 4.43
CA HIS A 82 9.27 1.19 3.12
C HIS A 82 7.78 0.94 3.30
N LEU A 83 6.96 1.76 2.66
CA LEU A 83 5.51 1.65 2.71
C LEU A 83 4.95 1.48 1.31
N VAL A 84 4.21 0.41 1.09
CA VAL A 84 3.50 0.16 -0.17
C VAL A 84 2.01 0.36 0.07
N ILE A 85 1.35 1.05 -0.83
CA ILE A 85 -0.09 1.32 -0.76
C ILE A 85 -0.76 0.68 -1.96
N MET A 86 -1.73 -0.20 -1.72
CA MET A 86 -2.55 -0.81 -2.77
C MET A 86 -3.96 -0.25 -2.68
N SER A 87 -4.37 0.52 -3.68
CA SER A 87 -5.63 1.26 -3.64
C SER A 87 -6.08 1.68 -5.04
N ASP A 88 -7.36 2.04 -5.16
CA ASP A 88 -7.88 2.68 -6.37
C ASP A 88 -7.66 4.20 -6.36
N GLY A 89 -7.05 4.73 -5.31
CA GLY A 89 -6.73 6.16 -5.21
C GLY A 89 -7.85 7.03 -4.66
N SER A 90 -8.98 6.45 -4.25
CA SER A 90 -10.11 7.21 -3.72
C SER A 90 -9.90 7.58 -2.25
N PHE A 91 -8.90 8.40 -1.98
CA PHE A 91 -8.60 8.90 -0.64
C PHE A 91 -7.92 10.27 -0.74
N GLU A 92 -7.82 10.96 0.38
CA GLU A 92 -7.11 12.24 0.43
C GLU A 92 -5.61 12.03 0.44
N THR A 93 -4.94 12.53 -0.59
CA THR A 93 -3.49 12.36 -0.74
C THR A 93 -2.67 13.28 0.17
N ASP A 94 -3.26 14.34 0.68
CA ASP A 94 -2.57 15.35 1.48
C ASP A 94 -1.93 14.75 2.75
N ILE A 95 -2.54 13.72 3.32
CA ILE A 95 -2.02 13.06 4.51
C ILE A 95 -0.59 12.58 4.29
N PHE A 96 -0.33 12.04 3.10
CA PHE A 96 1.00 11.52 2.76
C PHE A 96 1.99 12.64 2.47
N LYS A 97 1.52 13.75 1.92
CA LYS A 97 2.37 14.93 1.65
C LYS A 97 2.79 15.65 2.92
N LYS A 98 1.96 15.61 3.96
CA LYS A 98 2.23 16.29 5.24
C LYS A 98 3.24 15.56 6.11
N LEU A 99 3.58 14.33 5.79
CA LEU A 99 4.48 13.55 6.62
C LEU A 99 5.85 14.21 6.66
N GLU A 100 6.28 14.63 7.85
CA GLU A 100 7.53 15.39 8.03
C GLU A 100 8.76 14.50 7.96
N LYS A 101 8.65 13.27 8.42
CA LYS A 101 9.77 12.33 8.36
C LYS A 101 9.84 11.65 6.99
N LYS A 102 11.03 11.20 6.64
CA LYS A 102 11.24 10.50 5.38
C LYS A 102 10.77 9.05 5.47
N VAL A 103 9.79 8.71 4.66
CA VAL A 103 9.32 7.34 4.47
C VAL A 103 9.34 7.07 2.97
N ASN A 104 9.86 5.93 2.59
CA ASN A 104 9.91 5.53 1.17
C ASN A 104 8.54 4.95 0.81
N MET A 105 7.76 5.70 0.04
CA MET A 105 6.38 5.32 -0.29
C MET A 105 6.24 4.92 -1.75
N TYR A 106 5.48 3.84 -1.98
CA TYR A 106 5.22 3.29 -3.31
C TYR A 106 3.72 3.04 -3.44
N PHE A 107 3.17 3.36 -4.58
CA PHE A 107 1.74 3.19 -4.83
C PHE A 107 1.50 2.18 -5.93
N VAL A 108 0.60 1.23 -5.67
CA VAL A 108 0.14 0.25 -6.66
C VAL A 108 -1.32 0.54 -6.97
N GLY A 109 -1.60 0.93 -8.20
CA GLY A 109 -2.96 1.27 -8.65
C GLY A 109 -3.81 0.03 -8.87
N ILE A 110 -4.97 0.00 -8.23
CA ILE A 110 -5.93 -1.11 -8.32
C ILE A 110 -7.18 -0.63 -9.06
N GLY A 111 -7.43 -1.19 -10.22
CA GLY A 111 -8.61 -0.85 -11.01
C GLY A 111 -8.33 0.12 -12.14
N SER A 112 -9.33 0.28 -13.01
CA SER A 112 -9.20 1.12 -14.22
C SER A 112 -9.54 2.59 -13.98
N ASP A 113 -10.12 2.92 -12.83
CA ASP A 113 -10.55 4.29 -12.49
C ASP A 113 -9.51 5.08 -11.69
N VAL A 114 -8.28 4.59 -11.63
CA VAL A 114 -7.19 5.24 -10.89
C VAL A 114 -6.76 6.53 -11.59
N ASP A 115 -6.70 7.63 -10.84
CA ASP A 115 -6.15 8.90 -11.34
C ASP A 115 -4.63 8.90 -11.19
N LYS A 116 -3.98 8.38 -12.20
CA LYS A 116 -2.54 8.19 -12.22
C LYS A 116 -1.75 9.49 -12.01
N LYS A 117 -2.22 10.60 -12.59
CA LYS A 117 -1.50 11.88 -12.52
C LYS A 117 -1.40 12.39 -11.09
N ILE A 118 -2.51 12.33 -10.35
CA ILE A 118 -2.54 12.77 -8.95
C ILE A 118 -1.60 11.89 -8.10
N LEU A 119 -1.62 10.60 -8.33
CA LEU A 119 -0.82 9.65 -7.56
C LEU A 119 0.66 9.76 -7.89
N GLU A 120 1.01 9.97 -9.15
CA GLU A 120 2.40 10.23 -9.54
C GLU A 120 2.91 11.54 -8.92
N TYR A 121 2.05 12.55 -8.84
CA TYR A 121 2.40 13.80 -8.18
C TYR A 121 2.63 13.62 -6.69
N THR A 122 1.79 12.80 -6.03
CA THR A 122 1.85 12.60 -4.59
C THR A 122 3.04 11.73 -4.17
N PHE A 123 3.26 10.62 -4.86
CA PHE A 123 4.24 9.61 -4.45
C PHE A 123 5.53 9.64 -5.27
N GLY A 124 5.51 10.31 -6.40
CA GLY A 124 6.61 10.34 -7.34
C GLY A 124 6.35 9.43 -8.53
N LYS A 125 6.76 9.88 -9.71
CA LYS A 125 6.53 9.13 -10.96
C LYS A 125 7.17 7.74 -10.93
N ASN A 126 8.35 7.63 -10.34
CA ASN A 126 9.08 6.37 -10.27
C ASN A 126 8.56 5.47 -9.14
N ASN A 127 7.66 5.97 -8.31
CA ASN A 127 7.08 5.24 -7.18
C ASN A 127 5.62 4.85 -7.42
N TYR A 128 5.10 5.11 -8.61
CA TYR A 128 3.78 4.65 -9.02
C TYR A 128 3.93 3.40 -9.88
N PHE A 129 3.18 2.35 -9.56
CA PHE A 129 3.20 1.07 -10.26
C PHE A 129 1.81 0.64 -10.66
N GLU A 130 1.68 0.14 -11.88
CA GLU A 130 0.46 -0.55 -12.27
C GLU A 130 0.43 -1.92 -11.59
N ALA A 131 -0.77 -2.48 -11.42
CA ALA A 131 -0.91 -3.79 -10.79
C ALA A 131 -0.09 -4.88 -11.50
N TYR A 132 -0.01 -4.82 -12.83
CA TYR A 132 0.75 -5.81 -13.61
C TYR A 132 2.27 -5.72 -13.41
N ASP A 133 2.76 -4.65 -12.79
CA ASP A 133 4.18 -4.46 -12.49
C ASP A 133 4.57 -4.92 -11.08
N ILE A 134 3.67 -5.60 -10.39
CA ILE A 134 3.88 -5.97 -8.98
C ILE A 134 5.16 -6.79 -8.75
N LEU A 135 5.51 -7.64 -9.69
CA LEU A 135 6.74 -8.46 -9.56
C LEU A 135 7.99 -7.59 -9.61
N ASN A 136 7.98 -6.56 -10.44
CA ASN A 136 9.10 -5.63 -10.52
C ASN A 136 9.29 -4.88 -9.21
N LEU A 137 8.21 -4.39 -8.63
CA LEU A 137 8.25 -3.69 -7.35
C LEU A 137 8.74 -4.63 -6.24
N ALA A 138 8.15 -5.82 -6.15
CA ALA A 138 8.49 -6.79 -5.10
C ALA A 138 9.95 -7.20 -5.16
N ASN A 139 10.45 -7.51 -6.34
CA ASN A 139 11.85 -7.92 -6.51
C ASN A 139 12.82 -6.78 -6.21
N TRP A 140 12.47 -5.58 -6.61
CA TRP A 140 13.30 -4.40 -6.31
C TRP A 140 13.37 -4.15 -4.80
N LEU A 141 12.21 -4.18 -4.11
CA LEU A 141 12.17 -4.00 -2.66
C LEU A 141 12.96 -5.08 -1.94
N LYS A 142 12.83 -6.32 -2.38
CA LYS A 142 13.58 -7.43 -1.76
C LYS A 142 15.08 -7.17 -1.83
N ARG A 143 15.57 -6.66 -2.95
CA ARG A 143 17.00 -6.30 -3.08
C ARG A 143 17.38 -5.15 -2.15
N GLU A 144 16.49 -4.14 -2.03
CA GLU A 144 16.76 -2.97 -1.19
C GLU A 144 16.86 -3.30 0.30
N ILE A 145 16.06 -4.24 0.77
CA ILE A 145 16.01 -4.61 2.19
C ILE A 145 16.93 -5.78 2.55
N SER A 146 17.61 -6.35 1.59
CA SER A 146 18.49 -7.51 1.79
C SER A 146 19.89 -7.14 2.21
#